data_6cc0dc153957aec5cefe094b7a9bf8b0
#
_entry.id   6cc0dc153957aec5cefe094b7a9bf8b0
#
_cell.length_a   1.000
_cell.length_b   1.000
_cell.length_c   1.000
_cell.angle_alpha   90.00
_cell.angle_beta   90.00
_cell.angle_gamma   90.00
#
_symmetry.space_group_name_H-M   'P 1'
#
loop_
_entity.id
_entity.type
_entity.pdbx_description
1 polymer ?
#
loop_
_entity_poly.entity_id
_entity_poly.type
_entity_poly.pdbx_seq_one_letter_code
_entity_poly.pdbx_strand_id
1 'polypeptide(L)'
;MTIMNDKTREFVAMHRDEDVRELALKAKRVEGLDLSLALDQIAGWQIASKKLPQWASCEGIIYPPHISMEQCSSQFTAQYKSEIAQTLLASAATVRARVSDSAESDMQTAKNVFQLSDSPESDTLVAKRAMVDLTGGFGVDFSYLARGFSQATYVERQRHLCDLAEHNMAALGLDQARIVCDDGVEYLDNMDPVDLIYIDPARRDEHGARTYAIEDCTPNVLELRDLLLAKSQCTLVKLSPMLDWRKAVADFDGAVREVHIVATGNECKELLLVLGRPAQADARDGVDGAGSHRRPAAHAHMGQIDIRARQTSNDKTPLARTRVEQMMSARLLMRIRGAIAVPSASTKVLS
;
A
#
# COMPACT_ATOMS: atom_id res chain seq x y z
N MET A 1 13.81 -19.84 13.17
CA MET A 1 14.42 -19.57 11.85
C MET A 1 15.68 -20.40 11.68
N THR A 2 15.83 -21.13 10.56
CA THR A 2 17.08 -21.85 10.27
C THR A 2 18.10 -20.84 9.80
N ILE A 3 19.04 -20.48 10.68
CA ILE A 3 20.15 -19.58 10.32
C ILE A 3 21.05 -20.33 9.35
N MET A 4 21.24 -19.76 8.16
CA MET A 4 22.13 -20.31 7.13
C MET A 4 23.57 -20.34 7.69
N ASN A 5 24.15 -21.53 7.80
CA ASN A 5 25.53 -21.69 8.24
C ASN A 5 26.51 -21.21 7.15
N ASP A 6 27.78 -21.02 7.51
CA ASP A 6 28.79 -20.44 6.62
C ASP A 6 29.02 -21.27 5.35
N LYS A 7 29.00 -22.60 5.44
CA LYS A 7 29.16 -23.47 4.27
C LYS A 7 27.99 -23.33 3.28
N THR A 8 26.77 -23.20 3.80
CA THR A 8 25.57 -22.99 2.98
C THR A 8 25.61 -21.62 2.33
N ARG A 9 26.05 -20.59 3.08
CA ARG A 9 26.19 -19.22 2.56
C ARG A 9 27.25 -19.13 1.47
N GLU A 10 28.41 -19.78 1.67
CA GLU A 10 29.48 -19.84 0.68
C GLU A 10 29.03 -20.56 -0.59
N PHE A 11 28.30 -21.68 -0.44
CA PHE A 11 27.73 -22.39 -1.58
C PHE A 11 26.76 -21.53 -2.38
N VAL A 12 25.85 -20.81 -1.72
CA VAL A 12 24.91 -19.88 -2.38
C VAL A 12 25.68 -18.79 -3.14
N ALA A 13 26.70 -18.20 -2.53
CA ALA A 13 27.49 -17.12 -3.15
C ALA A 13 28.25 -17.62 -4.41
N MET A 14 28.77 -18.84 -4.39
CA MET A 14 29.50 -19.41 -5.53
C MET A 14 28.60 -19.83 -6.69
N HIS A 15 27.38 -20.27 -6.39
CA HIS A 15 26.51 -20.91 -7.39
C HIS A 15 25.25 -20.11 -7.73
N ARG A 16 25.10 -18.89 -7.25
CA ARG A 16 23.86 -18.09 -7.40
C ARG A 16 23.45 -17.79 -8.84
N ASP A 17 24.39 -17.84 -9.77
CA ASP A 17 24.17 -17.56 -11.20
C ASP A 17 23.95 -18.85 -12.03
N GLU A 18 24.03 -20.03 -11.42
CA GLU A 18 23.84 -21.31 -12.08
C GLU A 18 22.36 -21.72 -12.13
N ASP A 19 22.02 -22.59 -13.10
CA ASP A 19 20.66 -23.15 -13.16
C ASP A 19 20.38 -24.04 -11.93
N VAL A 20 19.36 -23.67 -11.14
CA VAL A 20 19.04 -24.34 -9.89
C VAL A 20 18.70 -25.83 -10.08
N ARG A 21 18.07 -26.20 -11.20
CA ARG A 21 17.69 -27.59 -11.49
C ARG A 21 18.91 -28.43 -11.83
N GLU A 22 19.80 -27.87 -12.63
CA GLU A 22 21.06 -28.54 -12.93
C GLU A 22 21.92 -28.69 -11.68
N LEU A 23 21.96 -27.64 -10.85
CA LEU A 23 22.69 -27.65 -9.60
C LEU A 23 22.14 -28.72 -8.64
N ALA A 24 20.82 -28.85 -8.52
CA ALA A 24 20.17 -29.86 -7.70
C ALA A 24 20.51 -31.28 -8.14
N LEU A 25 20.70 -31.51 -9.47
CA LEU A 25 21.06 -32.84 -10.03
C LEU A 25 22.55 -33.17 -9.87
N LYS A 26 23.42 -32.16 -9.93
CA LYS A 26 24.89 -32.31 -9.93
C LYS A 26 25.52 -32.21 -8.54
N ALA A 27 24.86 -31.55 -7.61
CA ALA A 27 25.42 -31.30 -6.29
C ALA A 27 25.62 -32.59 -5.50
N LYS A 28 26.85 -32.80 -5.06
CA LYS A 28 27.18 -33.92 -4.17
C LYS A 28 26.81 -33.55 -2.73
N ARG A 29 26.44 -34.58 -1.96
CA ARG A 29 26.19 -34.41 -0.55
C ARG A 29 27.50 -34.00 0.16
N VAL A 30 27.53 -32.80 0.71
CA VAL A 30 28.67 -32.24 1.46
C VAL A 30 28.26 -32.15 2.91
N GLU A 31 29.11 -32.64 3.80
CA GLU A 31 28.86 -32.59 5.23
C GLU A 31 28.79 -31.11 5.73
N GLY A 32 27.72 -30.81 6.42
CA GLY A 32 27.44 -29.46 6.93
C GLY A 32 26.85 -28.47 5.90
N LEU A 33 26.59 -28.90 4.65
CA LEU A 33 25.84 -28.12 3.67
C LEU A 33 24.35 -28.49 3.75
N ASP A 34 23.49 -27.49 4.01
CA ASP A 34 22.05 -27.62 3.78
C ASP A 34 21.74 -27.28 2.32
N LEU A 35 21.79 -28.32 1.48
CA LEU A 35 21.60 -28.17 0.04
C LEU A 35 20.19 -27.67 -0.31
N SER A 36 19.16 -28.12 0.43
CA SER A 36 17.78 -27.69 0.16
C SER A 36 17.63 -26.20 0.40
N LEU A 37 18.09 -25.73 1.55
CA LEU A 37 18.10 -24.30 1.86
C LEU A 37 18.94 -23.50 0.86
N ALA A 38 20.12 -24.00 0.46
CA ALA A 38 20.97 -23.32 -0.50
C ALA A 38 20.28 -23.14 -1.85
N LEU A 39 19.61 -24.18 -2.35
CA LEU A 39 18.87 -24.12 -3.63
C LEU A 39 17.69 -23.15 -3.56
N ASP A 40 16.96 -23.13 -2.42
CA ASP A 40 15.87 -22.16 -2.21
C ASP A 40 16.40 -20.72 -2.20
N GLN A 41 17.56 -20.47 -1.56
CA GLN A 41 18.17 -19.15 -1.53
C GLN A 41 18.67 -18.71 -2.91
N ILE A 42 19.27 -19.61 -3.69
CA ILE A 42 19.71 -19.34 -5.07
C ILE A 42 18.49 -19.00 -5.95
N ALA A 43 17.44 -19.83 -5.91
CA ALA A 43 16.20 -19.58 -6.64
C ALA A 43 15.56 -18.24 -6.26
N GLY A 44 15.49 -17.95 -4.94
CA GLY A 44 14.98 -16.71 -4.40
C GLY A 44 15.76 -15.49 -4.90
N TRP A 45 17.10 -15.56 -4.85
CA TRP A 45 17.96 -14.48 -5.36
C TRP A 45 17.81 -14.28 -6.87
N GLN A 46 17.70 -15.35 -7.66
CA GLN A 46 17.49 -15.25 -9.12
C GLN A 46 16.16 -14.59 -9.49
N ILE A 47 15.11 -14.83 -8.71
CA ILE A 47 13.84 -14.10 -8.87
C ILE A 47 14.00 -12.64 -8.43
N ALA A 48 14.63 -12.42 -7.26
CA ALA A 48 14.82 -11.10 -6.70
C ALA A 48 15.68 -10.21 -7.59
N SER A 49 16.73 -10.73 -8.22
CA SER A 49 17.59 -9.96 -9.13
C SER A 49 16.82 -9.26 -10.27
N LYS A 50 15.70 -9.85 -10.70
CA LYS A 50 14.80 -9.30 -11.73
C LYS A 50 13.63 -8.52 -11.17
N LYS A 51 13.05 -8.99 -10.07
CA LYS A 51 11.80 -8.48 -9.51
C LYS A 51 12.02 -7.44 -8.41
N LEU A 52 13.10 -7.58 -7.64
CA LEU A 52 13.46 -6.81 -6.44
C LEU A 52 14.94 -6.45 -6.42
N PRO A 53 15.50 -5.75 -7.42
CA PRO A 53 16.94 -5.53 -7.55
C PRO A 53 17.59 -4.90 -6.31
N GLN A 54 16.91 -4.01 -5.58
CA GLN A 54 17.44 -3.46 -4.33
C GLN A 54 17.59 -4.52 -3.23
N TRP A 55 16.65 -5.44 -3.12
CA TRP A 55 16.74 -6.55 -2.19
C TRP A 55 17.88 -7.51 -2.59
N ALA A 56 17.99 -7.81 -3.88
CA ALA A 56 19.06 -8.68 -4.41
C ALA A 56 20.46 -8.10 -4.23
N SER A 57 20.59 -6.77 -4.17
CA SER A 57 21.86 -6.08 -3.91
C SER A 57 22.19 -5.95 -2.41
N CYS A 58 21.24 -6.24 -1.53
CA CYS A 58 21.45 -6.21 -0.09
C CYS A 58 21.98 -7.56 0.38
N GLU A 59 23.20 -7.55 0.96
CA GLU A 59 23.78 -8.75 1.57
C GLU A 59 23.00 -9.15 2.81
N GLY A 60 22.85 -10.47 3.01
CA GLY A 60 22.17 -11.00 4.19
C GLY A 60 20.67 -11.22 4.04
N ILE A 61 20.04 -10.82 2.95
CA ILE A 61 18.63 -11.14 2.69
C ILE A 61 18.42 -12.66 2.64
N ILE A 62 17.40 -13.12 3.36
CA ILE A 62 16.93 -14.51 3.32
C ILE A 62 15.62 -14.54 2.55
N TYR A 63 15.56 -15.40 1.53
CA TYR A 63 14.38 -15.54 0.68
C TYR A 63 13.46 -16.66 1.17
N PRO A 64 12.14 -16.46 1.12
CA PRO A 64 11.15 -17.50 1.43
C PRO A 64 11.09 -18.54 0.30
N PRO A 65 10.37 -19.65 0.50
CA PRO A 65 10.11 -20.61 -0.57
C PRO A 65 9.57 -19.97 -1.83
N HIS A 66 9.87 -20.56 -2.98
CA HIS A 66 9.61 -20.05 -4.34
C HIS A 66 8.20 -19.43 -4.54
N ILE A 67 7.15 -20.06 -3.99
CA ILE A 67 5.77 -19.59 -4.18
C ILE A 67 5.54 -18.20 -3.59
N SER A 68 6.15 -17.90 -2.46
CA SER A 68 6.04 -16.55 -1.82
C SER A 68 6.78 -15.49 -2.64
N MET A 69 7.90 -15.87 -3.30
CA MET A 69 8.63 -15.00 -4.21
C MET A 69 7.84 -14.68 -5.48
N GLU A 70 7.07 -15.62 -6.00
CA GLU A 70 6.19 -15.41 -7.16
C GLU A 70 5.05 -14.44 -6.82
N GLN A 71 4.45 -14.56 -5.65
CA GLN A 71 3.26 -13.81 -5.21
C GLN A 71 3.58 -12.42 -4.68
N CYS A 72 4.78 -12.15 -4.18
CA CYS A 72 5.12 -10.84 -3.63
C CYS A 72 5.07 -9.74 -4.70
N SER A 73 4.93 -8.49 -4.27
CA SER A 73 5.01 -7.32 -5.14
C SER A 73 6.36 -7.21 -5.84
N SER A 74 6.40 -6.57 -7.00
CA SER A 74 7.67 -6.13 -7.60
C SER A 74 8.18 -4.87 -6.92
N GLN A 75 9.47 -4.61 -7.02
CA GLN A 75 10.06 -3.34 -6.54
C GLN A 75 9.30 -2.13 -7.09
N PHE A 76 8.96 -2.16 -8.38
CA PHE A 76 8.23 -1.08 -9.03
C PHE A 76 6.87 -0.82 -8.36
N THR A 77 6.06 -1.87 -8.13
CA THR A 77 4.74 -1.69 -7.54
C THR A 77 4.83 -1.31 -6.06
N ALA A 78 5.84 -1.80 -5.33
CA ALA A 78 6.09 -1.42 -3.94
C ALA A 78 6.55 0.04 -3.80
N GLN A 79 7.44 0.51 -4.69
CA GLN A 79 7.85 1.92 -4.75
C GLN A 79 6.67 2.84 -5.06
N TYR A 80 5.82 2.45 -6.00
CA TYR A 80 4.62 3.24 -6.33
C TYR A 80 3.66 3.37 -5.14
N LYS A 81 3.45 2.30 -4.36
CA LYS A 81 2.66 2.37 -3.10
C LYS A 81 3.27 3.35 -2.11
N SER A 82 4.60 3.36 -1.97
CA SER A 82 5.30 4.33 -1.14
C SER A 82 5.11 5.77 -1.62
N GLU A 83 5.17 6.03 -2.94
CA GLU A 83 4.91 7.35 -3.52
C GLU A 83 3.47 7.82 -3.24
N ILE A 84 2.47 6.94 -3.37
CA ILE A 84 1.08 7.23 -3.01
C ILE A 84 1.00 7.64 -1.53
N ALA A 85 1.54 6.83 -0.63
CA ALA A 85 1.52 7.09 0.80
C ALA A 85 2.13 8.45 1.15
N GLN A 86 3.30 8.80 0.58
CA GLN A 86 3.95 10.08 0.80
C GLN A 86 3.10 11.25 0.30
N THR A 87 2.47 11.11 -0.87
CA THR A 87 1.59 12.14 -1.45
C THR A 87 0.37 12.41 -0.57
N LEU A 88 -0.27 11.34 -0.09
CA LEU A 88 -1.44 11.43 0.80
C LEU A 88 -1.09 12.14 2.10
N LEU A 89 0.03 11.79 2.71
CA LEU A 89 0.47 12.38 3.99
C LEU A 89 0.90 13.85 3.83
N ALA A 90 1.51 14.22 2.71
CA ALA A 90 1.85 15.61 2.41
C ALA A 90 0.59 16.47 2.24
N SER A 91 -0.42 15.94 1.54
CA SER A 91 -1.71 16.61 1.35
C SER A 91 -2.46 16.84 2.67
N ALA A 92 -2.46 15.82 3.55
CA ALA A 92 -3.09 15.92 4.86
C ALA A 92 -2.40 16.96 5.77
N ALA A 93 -1.07 17.03 5.75
CA ALA A 93 -0.30 18.02 6.50
C ALA A 93 -0.60 19.45 6.04
N THR A 94 -0.74 19.68 4.73
CA THR A 94 -1.07 20.99 4.15
C THR A 94 -2.46 21.46 4.58
N VAL A 95 -3.44 20.56 4.64
CA VAL A 95 -4.79 20.87 5.09
C VAL A 95 -4.78 21.24 6.59
N ARG A 96 -4.05 20.49 7.41
CA ARG A 96 -3.93 20.80 8.85
C ARG A 96 -3.28 22.15 9.11
N ALA A 97 -2.20 22.50 8.41
CA ALA A 97 -1.53 23.78 8.54
C ALA A 97 -2.48 24.95 8.20
N ARG A 98 -3.26 24.84 7.13
CA ARG A 98 -4.24 25.87 6.75
C ARG A 98 -5.36 26.04 7.78
N VAL A 99 -5.81 24.94 8.41
CA VAL A 99 -6.85 25.00 9.47
C VAL A 99 -6.29 25.63 10.74
N SER A 100 -5.02 25.36 11.10
CA SER A 100 -4.38 26.02 12.26
C SER A 100 -4.19 27.52 12.03
N ASP A 101 -3.74 27.93 10.85
CA ASP A 101 -3.57 29.36 10.51
C ASP A 101 -4.90 30.14 10.53
N SER A 102 -5.99 29.50 10.07
CA SER A 102 -7.31 30.13 10.13
C SER A 102 -7.86 30.26 11.57
N ALA A 103 -7.58 29.29 12.44
CA ALA A 103 -7.97 29.33 13.84
C ALA A 103 -7.17 30.37 14.66
N GLU A 104 -5.88 30.57 14.32
CA GLU A 104 -5.04 31.58 14.96
C GLU A 104 -5.44 33.01 14.52
N SER A 105 -5.90 33.20 13.27
CA SER A 105 -6.35 34.52 12.81
C SER A 105 -7.60 34.99 13.53
N ASP A 106 -8.49 34.08 13.90
CA ASP A 106 -9.70 34.41 14.67
C ASP A 106 -9.40 34.70 16.17
N MET A 107 -8.26 34.20 16.67
CA MET A 107 -7.83 34.45 18.07
C MET A 107 -6.88 35.65 18.22
N GLN A 108 -6.24 36.09 17.12
CA GLN A 108 -5.31 37.23 17.13
C GLN A 108 -6.02 38.58 17.25
N THR A 109 -7.32 38.67 17.00
CA THR A 109 -8.12 39.89 17.20
C THR A 109 -8.36 40.18 18.68
N ALA A 110 -8.07 39.23 19.59
CA ALA A 110 -8.34 39.35 21.01
C ALA A 110 -7.10 39.60 21.90
N LYS A 111 -5.89 39.58 21.39
CA LYS A 111 -4.65 39.68 22.18
C LYS A 111 -3.60 40.61 21.58
N ASN A 112 -3.95 41.84 21.30
CA ASN A 112 -2.96 42.92 21.20
C ASN A 112 -2.80 43.58 22.57
N VAL A 113 -2.07 42.96 23.47
CA VAL A 113 -1.27 43.62 24.53
C VAL A 113 -0.33 42.57 25.18
N PHE A 114 0.93 42.87 25.11
CA PHE A 114 2.04 42.40 25.94
C PHE A 114 3.13 41.48 25.32
N GLN A 115 4.17 42.19 24.88
CA GLN A 115 5.64 41.99 25.04
C GLN A 115 6.36 40.70 24.66
N LEU A 116 7.41 41.03 23.86
CA LEU A 116 8.60 40.31 23.45
C LEU A 116 9.30 39.51 24.55
N SER A 117 9.72 38.30 24.22
CA SER A 117 11.03 37.77 24.61
C SER A 117 11.51 36.82 23.54
N ASP A 118 12.75 37.08 23.03
CA ASP A 118 13.49 36.32 22.07
C ASP A 118 13.86 34.95 22.61
N SER A 119 13.62 33.89 21.80
CA SER A 119 14.45 32.69 21.73
C SER A 119 14.15 31.93 20.42
N PRO A 120 15.12 31.67 19.56
CA PRO A 120 14.95 30.89 18.36
C PRO A 120 15.22 29.42 18.66
N GLU A 121 14.23 28.67 19.07
CA GLU A 121 14.23 27.22 18.96
C GLU A 121 13.16 26.81 17.95
N SER A 122 13.51 26.89 16.66
CA SER A 122 12.79 26.22 15.61
C SER A 122 13.12 24.73 15.64
N ASP A 123 12.69 24.03 16.66
CA ASP A 123 12.44 22.60 16.58
C ASP A 123 11.26 22.41 15.63
N THR A 124 11.58 22.22 14.38
CA THR A 124 10.64 21.63 13.41
C THR A 124 10.22 20.29 13.97
N LEU A 125 9.09 20.25 14.66
CA LEU A 125 8.37 19.05 15.05
C LEU A 125 8.08 18.29 13.75
N VAL A 126 9.04 17.46 13.30
CA VAL A 126 8.78 16.43 12.30
C VAL A 126 7.72 15.54 12.95
N ALA A 127 6.48 15.75 12.55
CA ALA A 127 5.35 14.99 13.06
C ALA A 127 5.74 13.50 12.98
N LYS A 128 5.76 12.81 14.12
CA LYS A 128 6.07 11.38 14.18
C LYS A 128 4.96 10.66 13.42
N ARG A 129 5.25 10.28 12.18
CA ARG A 129 4.30 9.55 11.33
C ARG A 129 4.38 8.08 11.62
N ALA A 130 3.23 7.44 11.78
CA ALA A 130 3.10 6.02 12.07
C ALA A 130 2.33 5.28 10.96
N MET A 131 2.78 4.06 10.64
CA MET A 131 2.06 3.17 9.76
C MET A 131 1.95 1.75 10.33
N VAL A 132 0.95 1.02 9.85
CA VAL A 132 0.77 -0.41 10.10
C VAL A 132 0.49 -1.13 8.79
N ASP A 133 1.20 -2.23 8.54
CA ASP A 133 0.86 -3.24 7.55
C ASP A 133 0.19 -4.41 8.28
N LEU A 134 -1.09 -4.64 8.03
CA LEU A 134 -1.89 -5.69 8.69
C LEU A 134 -1.74 -7.08 8.06
N THR A 135 -1.02 -7.17 6.95
CA THR A 135 -0.90 -8.39 6.12
C THR A 135 0.52 -8.58 5.61
N GLY A 136 1.48 -8.47 6.50
CA GLY A 136 2.91 -8.30 6.19
C GLY A 136 3.51 -9.25 5.15
N GLY A 137 3.13 -10.53 5.15
CA GLY A 137 3.60 -11.53 4.19
C GLY A 137 5.12 -11.63 4.14
N PHE A 138 5.72 -11.60 2.95
CA PHE A 138 7.18 -11.56 2.81
C PHE A 138 7.80 -10.20 3.16
N GLY A 139 7.01 -9.14 3.33
CA GLY A 139 7.45 -7.83 3.77
C GLY A 139 7.98 -6.90 2.66
N VAL A 140 7.80 -7.24 1.38
CA VAL A 140 8.28 -6.39 0.28
C VAL A 140 7.61 -5.03 0.32
N ASP A 141 6.27 -4.97 0.29
CA ASP A 141 5.53 -3.70 0.31
C ASP A 141 5.84 -2.90 1.58
N PHE A 142 5.85 -3.58 2.73
CA PHE A 142 6.22 -2.98 4.01
C PHE A 142 7.59 -2.30 3.96
N SER A 143 8.61 -2.95 3.38
CA SER A 143 9.97 -2.44 3.34
C SER A 143 10.12 -1.11 2.58
N TYR A 144 9.27 -0.87 1.57
CA TYR A 144 9.25 0.40 0.82
C TYR A 144 8.38 1.46 1.49
N LEU A 145 7.24 1.07 2.03
CA LEU A 145 6.34 1.97 2.74
C LEU A 145 6.99 2.51 4.01
N ALA A 146 7.60 1.64 4.83
CA ALA A 146 8.19 1.98 6.13
C ALA A 146 9.22 3.11 6.07
N ARG A 147 9.92 3.29 4.94
CA ARG A 147 10.94 4.34 4.76
C ARG A 147 10.40 5.77 4.92
N GLY A 148 9.10 5.94 4.75
CA GLY A 148 8.44 7.25 4.89
C GLY A 148 7.89 7.56 6.26
N PHE A 149 8.11 6.68 7.24
CA PHE A 149 7.51 6.76 8.56
C PHE A 149 8.58 6.64 9.65
N SER A 150 8.35 7.34 10.76
CA SER A 150 9.21 7.24 11.94
C SER A 150 8.89 6.02 12.80
N GLN A 151 7.69 5.47 12.65
CA GLN A 151 7.24 4.23 13.28
C GLN A 151 6.51 3.40 12.24
N ALA A 152 6.93 2.16 12.03
CA ALA A 152 6.32 1.25 11.09
C ALA A 152 6.12 -0.11 11.77
N THR A 153 4.89 -0.59 11.81
CA THR A 153 4.56 -1.91 12.37
C THR A 153 4.14 -2.85 11.26
N TYR A 154 4.81 -3.98 11.22
CA TYR A 154 4.49 -5.12 10.36
C TYR A 154 3.75 -6.15 11.20
N VAL A 155 2.57 -6.60 10.73
CA VAL A 155 1.76 -7.62 11.41
C VAL A 155 1.56 -8.81 10.47
N GLU A 156 1.89 -10.01 10.94
CA GLU A 156 1.75 -11.26 10.18
C GLU A 156 1.47 -12.41 11.16
N ARG A 157 0.53 -13.28 10.82
CA ARG A 157 0.14 -14.41 11.68
C ARG A 157 1.09 -15.60 11.62
N GLN A 158 1.83 -15.75 10.52
CA GLN A 158 2.72 -16.88 10.30
C GLN A 158 4.09 -16.60 10.93
N ARG A 159 4.40 -17.27 12.04
CA ARG A 159 5.61 -17.09 12.81
C ARG A 159 6.89 -17.13 11.97
N HIS A 160 6.98 -18.05 11.00
CA HIS A 160 8.17 -18.15 10.15
C HIS A 160 8.38 -16.94 9.24
N LEU A 161 7.30 -16.26 8.80
CA LEU A 161 7.38 -15.01 8.04
C LEU A 161 7.75 -13.83 8.96
N CYS A 162 7.28 -13.83 10.21
CA CYS A 162 7.69 -12.82 11.19
C CYS A 162 9.20 -12.92 11.47
N ASP A 163 9.71 -14.11 11.71
CA ASP A 163 11.16 -14.34 11.94
C ASP A 163 11.98 -13.91 10.72
N LEU A 164 11.48 -14.17 9.52
CA LEU A 164 12.10 -13.77 8.27
C LEU A 164 12.08 -12.25 8.08
N ALA A 165 10.94 -11.62 8.36
CA ALA A 165 10.79 -10.17 8.29
C ALA A 165 11.72 -9.45 9.29
N GLU A 166 11.81 -9.92 10.53
CA GLU A 166 12.71 -9.36 11.54
C GLU A 166 14.15 -9.33 11.03
N HIS A 167 14.63 -10.46 10.46
CA HIS A 167 15.95 -10.55 9.88
C HIS A 167 16.14 -9.61 8.67
N ASN A 168 15.20 -9.65 7.71
CA ASN A 168 15.33 -8.91 6.45
C ASN A 168 15.16 -7.40 6.65
N MET A 169 14.28 -6.94 7.56
CA MET A 169 14.13 -5.51 7.84
C MET A 169 15.40 -4.96 8.50
N ALA A 170 16.03 -5.71 9.39
CA ALA A 170 17.33 -5.34 9.94
C ALA A 170 18.43 -5.27 8.85
N ALA A 171 18.50 -6.26 7.95
CA ALA A 171 19.43 -6.26 6.82
C ALA A 171 19.22 -5.07 5.87
N LEU A 172 17.97 -4.62 5.69
CA LEU A 172 17.60 -3.46 4.88
C LEU A 172 17.78 -2.11 5.60
N GLY A 173 18.25 -2.11 6.86
CA GLY A 173 18.47 -0.92 7.67
C GLY A 173 17.19 -0.19 8.08
N LEU A 174 16.12 -0.93 8.33
CA LEU A 174 14.81 -0.40 8.74
C LEU A 174 14.66 -0.49 10.27
N ASP A 175 15.47 0.26 11.01
CA ASP A 175 15.52 0.22 12.48
C ASP A 175 14.19 0.65 13.14
N GLN A 176 13.34 1.41 12.43
CA GLN A 176 12.02 1.82 12.89
C GLN A 176 10.94 0.73 12.72
N ALA A 177 11.28 -0.41 12.09
CA ALA A 177 10.35 -1.50 11.85
C ALA A 177 10.12 -2.30 13.13
N ARG A 178 8.86 -2.41 13.53
CA ARG A 178 8.41 -3.30 14.61
C ARG A 178 7.70 -4.49 14.00
N ILE A 179 8.19 -5.70 14.28
CA ILE A 179 7.56 -6.94 13.80
C ILE A 179 6.66 -7.50 14.89
N VAL A 180 5.41 -7.76 14.54
CA VAL A 180 4.38 -8.32 15.44
C VAL A 180 3.84 -9.60 14.80
N CYS A 181 3.93 -10.71 15.54
CA CYS A 181 3.38 -11.99 15.09
C CYS A 181 2.00 -12.17 15.71
N ASP A 182 0.97 -11.72 14.96
CA ASP A 182 -0.41 -11.67 15.43
C ASP A 182 -1.38 -11.76 14.25
N ASP A 183 -2.67 -11.96 14.53
CA ASP A 183 -3.71 -11.78 13.52
C ASP A 183 -3.93 -10.29 13.25
N GLY A 184 -3.97 -9.92 11.98
CA GLY A 184 -4.10 -8.51 11.57
C GLY A 184 -5.41 -7.87 12.02
N VAL A 185 -6.50 -8.62 12.14
CA VAL A 185 -7.79 -8.11 12.60
C VAL A 185 -7.78 -7.89 14.11
N GLU A 186 -7.24 -8.86 14.87
CA GLU A 186 -7.10 -8.72 16.32
C GLU A 186 -6.16 -7.55 16.68
N TYR A 187 -5.09 -7.39 15.91
CA TYR A 187 -4.19 -6.24 16.06
C TYR A 187 -4.88 -4.91 15.76
N LEU A 188 -5.65 -4.83 14.68
CA LEU A 188 -6.41 -3.64 14.28
C LEU A 188 -7.40 -3.19 15.36
N ASP A 189 -8.10 -4.13 15.98
CA ASP A 189 -9.06 -3.83 17.05
C ASP A 189 -8.38 -3.12 18.24
N ASN A 190 -7.18 -3.56 18.61
CA ASN A 190 -6.48 -3.14 19.82
C ASN A 190 -5.46 -2.01 19.61
N MET A 191 -5.07 -1.68 18.38
CA MET A 191 -4.05 -0.67 18.11
C MET A 191 -4.56 0.76 18.29
N ASP A 192 -3.65 1.69 18.57
CA ASP A 192 -3.93 3.12 18.49
C ASP A 192 -4.05 3.59 17.04
N PRO A 193 -4.78 4.70 16.76
CA PRO A 193 -4.87 5.27 15.44
C PRO A 193 -3.51 5.69 14.86
N VAL A 194 -3.32 5.46 13.56
CA VAL A 194 -2.09 5.77 12.81
C VAL A 194 -2.36 6.65 11.59
N ASP A 195 -1.31 7.11 10.92
CA ASP A 195 -1.46 7.91 9.71
C ASP A 195 -1.83 7.06 8.49
N LEU A 196 -1.23 5.86 8.37
CA LEU A 196 -1.49 4.94 7.27
C LEU A 196 -1.69 3.51 7.77
N ILE A 197 -2.75 2.87 7.28
CA ILE A 197 -2.88 1.41 7.29
C ILE A 197 -2.67 0.89 5.87
N TYR A 198 -1.85 -0.14 5.71
CA TYR A 198 -1.73 -0.93 4.49
C TYR A 198 -2.33 -2.32 4.71
N ILE A 199 -3.05 -2.83 3.71
CA ILE A 199 -3.65 -4.16 3.77
C ILE A 199 -3.70 -4.80 2.37
N ASP A 200 -3.17 -6.02 2.26
CA ASP A 200 -3.17 -6.88 1.06
C ASP A 200 -3.86 -8.21 1.40
N PRO A 201 -5.19 -8.25 1.39
CA PRO A 201 -5.91 -9.43 1.84
C PRO A 201 -5.69 -10.60 0.89
N ALA A 202 -5.35 -11.77 1.46
CA ALA A 202 -5.18 -12.99 0.72
C ALA A 202 -6.53 -13.50 0.20
N ARG A 203 -6.55 -14.09 -1.01
CA ARG A 203 -7.74 -14.76 -1.52
C ARG A 203 -7.97 -16.06 -0.77
N ARG A 204 -9.22 -16.35 -0.43
CA ARG A 204 -9.59 -17.67 0.11
C ARG A 204 -9.69 -18.66 -1.03
N ASP A 205 -8.75 -19.59 -1.10
CA ASP A 205 -8.78 -20.72 -2.02
C ASP A 205 -9.19 -22.00 -1.26
N GLU A 206 -10.40 -22.05 -0.70
CA GLU A 206 -10.86 -23.30 -0.08
C GLU A 206 -11.21 -24.38 -1.12
N HIS A 207 -11.41 -24.03 -2.40
CA HIS A 207 -11.85 -24.99 -3.43
C HIS A 207 -11.22 -24.78 -4.82
N GLY A 208 -10.12 -24.02 -4.94
CA GLY A 208 -9.42 -23.84 -6.24
C GLY A 208 -10.22 -23.07 -7.30
N ALA A 209 -11.40 -22.54 -6.97
CA ALA A 209 -12.17 -21.70 -7.85
C ALA A 209 -11.65 -20.25 -7.73
N ARG A 210 -11.33 -19.62 -8.87
CA ARG A 210 -10.92 -18.22 -8.92
C ARG A 210 -12.14 -17.33 -8.59
N THR A 211 -12.38 -17.07 -7.32
CA THR A 211 -13.34 -16.07 -6.89
C THR A 211 -12.73 -14.68 -7.04
N TYR A 212 -13.50 -13.76 -7.59
CA TYR A 212 -13.08 -12.38 -7.87
C TYR A 212 -13.90 -11.38 -7.04
N ALA A 213 -14.40 -11.78 -5.86
CA ALA A 213 -15.14 -10.91 -4.98
C ALA A 213 -14.27 -10.48 -3.80
N ILE A 214 -14.47 -9.26 -3.31
CA ILE A 214 -13.72 -8.73 -2.15
C ILE A 214 -14.13 -9.49 -0.89
N GLU A 215 -15.37 -9.92 -0.82
CA GLU A 215 -15.96 -10.69 0.29
C GLU A 215 -15.25 -12.04 0.51
N ASP A 216 -14.63 -12.59 -0.55
CA ASP A 216 -13.90 -13.85 -0.51
C ASP A 216 -12.43 -13.69 -0.05
N CYS A 217 -12.01 -12.48 0.27
CA CYS A 217 -10.66 -12.22 0.76
C CYS A 217 -10.54 -12.44 2.28
N THR A 218 -9.33 -12.72 2.74
CA THR A 218 -8.99 -12.82 4.15
C THR A 218 -7.83 -11.87 4.47
N PRO A 219 -8.05 -10.90 5.38
CA PRO A 219 -9.34 -10.56 6.00
C PRO A 219 -10.34 -9.95 5.02
N ASN A 220 -11.66 -10.01 5.34
CA ASN A 220 -12.70 -9.34 4.57
C ASN A 220 -12.66 -7.83 4.84
N VAL A 221 -12.06 -7.08 3.92
CA VAL A 221 -11.85 -5.64 4.08
C VAL A 221 -13.14 -4.81 4.06
N LEU A 222 -14.24 -5.34 3.52
CA LEU A 222 -15.53 -4.65 3.55
C LEU A 222 -16.12 -4.65 4.96
N GLU A 223 -16.00 -5.75 5.69
CA GLU A 223 -16.41 -5.84 7.09
C GLU A 223 -15.56 -4.95 8.00
N LEU A 224 -14.28 -4.77 7.65
CA LEU A 224 -13.33 -3.96 8.41
C LEU A 224 -13.39 -2.47 8.06
N ARG A 225 -14.16 -2.05 7.05
CA ARG A 225 -14.19 -0.69 6.52
C ARG A 225 -14.27 0.39 7.60
N ASP A 226 -15.26 0.29 8.46
CA ASP A 226 -15.51 1.34 9.46
C ASP A 226 -14.42 1.41 10.51
N LEU A 227 -13.85 0.25 10.88
CA LEU A 227 -12.72 0.17 11.80
C LEU A 227 -11.44 0.73 11.18
N LEU A 228 -11.15 0.40 9.92
CA LEU A 228 -10.02 0.96 9.17
C LEU A 228 -10.11 2.49 9.11
N LEU A 229 -11.29 3.03 8.82
CA LEU A 229 -11.55 4.48 8.81
C LEU A 229 -11.44 5.12 10.20
N ALA A 230 -11.77 4.38 11.27
CA ALA A 230 -11.62 4.88 12.64
C ALA A 230 -10.16 4.90 13.10
N LYS A 231 -9.36 3.91 12.66
CA LYS A 231 -7.99 3.67 13.12
C LYS A 231 -6.92 4.29 12.23
N SER A 232 -7.26 4.90 11.08
CA SER A 232 -6.28 5.58 10.24
C SER A 232 -6.78 6.87 9.60
N GLN A 233 -5.84 7.72 9.20
CA GLN A 233 -6.15 8.89 8.36
C GLN A 233 -6.46 8.45 6.92
N CYS A 234 -5.72 7.45 6.44
CA CYS A 234 -5.99 6.77 5.17
C CYS A 234 -5.59 5.30 5.26
N THR A 235 -6.31 4.47 4.50
CA THR A 235 -5.97 3.05 4.33
C THR A 235 -5.69 2.80 2.85
N LEU A 236 -4.58 2.15 2.55
CA LEU A 236 -4.24 1.68 1.22
C LEU A 236 -4.56 0.19 1.13
N VAL A 237 -5.57 -0.16 0.33
CA VAL A 237 -6.02 -1.55 0.13
C VAL A 237 -5.51 -2.03 -1.23
N LYS A 238 -4.73 -3.11 -1.23
CA LYS A 238 -4.30 -3.79 -2.46
C LYS A 238 -5.28 -4.90 -2.80
N LEU A 239 -5.73 -4.90 -4.04
CA LEU A 239 -6.69 -5.86 -4.55
C LEU A 239 -6.20 -6.50 -5.85
N SER A 240 -6.84 -7.62 -6.22
CA SER A 240 -6.58 -8.28 -7.49
C SER A 240 -6.87 -7.35 -8.69
N PRO A 241 -5.98 -7.31 -9.70
CA PRO A 241 -6.22 -6.56 -10.94
C PRO A 241 -7.42 -7.07 -11.75
N MET A 242 -7.94 -8.26 -11.41
CA MET A 242 -9.09 -8.86 -12.08
C MET A 242 -10.43 -8.34 -11.58
N LEU A 243 -10.45 -7.63 -10.44
CA LEU A 243 -11.67 -7.03 -9.90
C LEU A 243 -12.17 -5.88 -10.77
N ASP A 244 -13.50 -5.77 -10.89
CA ASP A 244 -14.11 -4.56 -11.43
C ASP A 244 -13.97 -3.43 -10.41
N TRP A 245 -13.10 -2.47 -10.69
CA TRP A 245 -12.86 -1.34 -9.80
C TRP A 245 -14.12 -0.53 -9.48
N ARG A 246 -15.11 -0.48 -10.38
CA ARG A 246 -16.38 0.24 -10.15
C ARG A 246 -17.22 -0.46 -9.09
N LYS A 247 -17.30 -1.82 -9.21
CA LYS A 247 -17.96 -2.62 -8.18
C LYS A 247 -17.22 -2.46 -6.86
N ALA A 248 -15.90 -2.57 -6.86
CA ALA A 248 -15.09 -2.39 -5.66
C ALA A 248 -15.35 -1.03 -4.98
N VAL A 249 -15.40 0.06 -5.75
CA VAL A 249 -15.74 1.40 -5.22
C VAL A 249 -17.15 1.43 -4.63
N ALA A 250 -18.12 0.82 -5.31
CA ALA A 250 -19.51 0.79 -4.84
C ALA A 250 -19.65 -0.03 -3.53
N ASP A 251 -18.94 -1.14 -3.43
CA ASP A 251 -18.98 -2.03 -2.26
C ASP A 251 -18.44 -1.34 -0.99
N PHE A 252 -17.53 -0.37 -1.12
CA PHE A 252 -17.01 0.43 0.01
C PHE A 252 -17.87 1.63 0.41
N ASP A 253 -19.05 1.84 -0.22
CA ASP A 253 -20.07 2.80 0.18
C ASP A 253 -19.53 4.21 0.51
N GLY A 254 -18.84 4.82 -0.45
CA GLY A 254 -18.34 6.20 -0.35
C GLY A 254 -17.05 6.38 0.46
N ALA A 255 -16.43 5.32 0.97
CA ALA A 255 -15.16 5.40 1.68
C ALA A 255 -13.95 5.55 0.74
N VAL A 256 -14.08 5.22 -0.56
CA VAL A 256 -12.98 5.29 -1.52
C VAL A 256 -12.74 6.74 -1.97
N ARG A 257 -11.50 7.19 -1.83
CA ARG A 257 -11.01 8.50 -2.26
C ARG A 257 -10.29 8.47 -3.59
N GLU A 258 -9.40 7.49 -3.75
CA GLU A 258 -8.59 7.31 -4.95
C GLU A 258 -8.63 5.85 -5.39
N VAL A 259 -8.55 5.65 -6.71
CA VAL A 259 -8.39 4.33 -7.33
C VAL A 259 -7.15 4.37 -8.19
N HIS A 260 -6.23 3.46 -7.97
CA HIS A 260 -5.01 3.32 -8.75
C HIS A 260 -5.00 1.98 -9.49
N ILE A 261 -4.91 2.03 -10.81
CA ILE A 261 -4.75 0.85 -11.66
C ILE A 261 -3.27 0.79 -12.03
N VAL A 262 -2.55 -0.17 -11.48
CA VAL A 262 -1.11 -0.32 -11.66
C VAL A 262 -0.83 -1.35 -12.73
N ALA A 263 -0.13 -0.95 -13.79
CA ALA A 263 0.22 -1.82 -14.90
C ALA A 263 1.71 -1.70 -15.24
N THR A 264 2.32 -2.81 -15.68
CA THR A 264 3.69 -2.86 -16.19
C THR A 264 3.78 -3.96 -17.26
N GLY A 265 4.55 -3.72 -18.32
CA GLY A 265 4.71 -4.68 -19.41
C GLY A 265 3.39 -5.11 -20.07
N ASN A 266 2.45 -4.20 -20.30
CA ASN A 266 1.11 -4.47 -20.85
C ASN A 266 0.19 -5.33 -19.98
N GLU A 267 0.53 -5.56 -18.73
CA GLU A 267 -0.24 -6.36 -17.81
C GLU A 267 -0.67 -5.53 -16.59
N CYS A 268 -1.94 -5.56 -16.24
CA CYS A 268 -2.44 -4.98 -15.00
C CYS A 268 -1.97 -5.86 -13.83
N LYS A 269 -1.23 -5.30 -12.90
CA LYS A 269 -0.62 -6.03 -11.78
C LYS A 269 -1.42 -5.91 -10.50
N GLU A 270 -1.94 -4.71 -10.22
CA GLU A 270 -2.61 -4.41 -8.95
C GLU A 270 -3.72 -3.40 -9.16
N LEU A 271 -4.79 -3.54 -8.39
CA LEU A 271 -5.79 -2.51 -8.14
C LEU A 271 -5.58 -2.02 -6.70
N LEU A 272 -5.31 -0.72 -6.53
CA LEU A 272 -5.16 -0.11 -5.22
C LEU A 272 -6.31 0.85 -4.96
N LEU A 273 -6.91 0.76 -3.79
CA LEU A 273 -7.93 1.69 -3.30
C LEU A 273 -7.36 2.47 -2.13
N VAL A 274 -7.54 3.78 -2.14
CA VAL A 274 -7.28 4.64 -0.99
C VAL A 274 -8.60 4.89 -0.29
N LEU A 275 -8.74 4.40 0.94
CA LEU A 275 -9.88 4.68 1.78
C LEU A 275 -9.57 5.86 2.70
N GLY A 276 -10.58 6.66 3.00
CA GLY A 276 -10.48 7.76 3.95
C GLY A 276 -11.86 8.34 4.26
N ARG A 277 -11.96 9.07 5.36
CA ARG A 277 -13.23 9.73 5.71
C ARG A 277 -13.59 10.75 4.63
N PRO A 278 -14.85 10.86 4.21
CA PRO A 278 -15.29 11.94 3.32
C PRO A 278 -14.87 13.28 3.92
N ALA A 279 -14.37 14.20 3.08
CA ALA A 279 -14.16 15.56 3.50
C ALA A 279 -15.50 16.05 4.07
N GLN A 280 -15.51 16.52 5.32
CA GLN A 280 -16.69 17.20 5.84
C GLN A 280 -16.95 18.37 4.90
N ALA A 281 -18.08 18.33 4.18
CA ALA A 281 -18.58 19.50 3.51
C ALA A 281 -18.73 20.57 4.60
N ASP A 282 -18.04 21.70 4.45
CA ASP A 282 -18.13 22.82 5.36
C ASP A 282 -19.60 23.10 5.62
N ALA A 283 -20.05 22.87 6.86
CA ALA A 283 -21.36 23.24 7.33
C ALA A 283 -21.40 24.76 7.57
N ARG A 284 -21.16 25.53 6.48
CA ARG A 284 -21.32 26.98 6.45
C ARG A 284 -22.19 27.32 5.25
N ASP A 285 -23.47 26.96 5.34
CA ASP A 285 -24.53 27.68 4.64
C ASP A 285 -25.87 27.17 5.19
N GLY A 286 -26.61 28.09 5.83
CA GLY A 286 -28.01 27.83 6.07
C GLY A 286 -28.53 28.07 7.50
N VAL A 287 -28.28 29.24 8.05
CA VAL A 287 -29.29 29.83 8.96
C VAL A 287 -30.24 30.62 8.08
N ASP A 288 -31.31 30.00 7.66
CA ASP A 288 -32.57 30.71 7.36
C ASP A 288 -33.76 29.74 7.45
N GLY A 289 -34.80 30.24 8.06
CA GLY A 289 -35.91 29.66 8.71
C GLY A 289 -36.94 28.88 7.88
N ALA A 290 -37.79 28.25 8.65
CA ALA A 290 -39.20 27.87 8.44
C ALA A 290 -39.52 26.64 7.57
N GLY A 291 -39.79 25.54 8.25
CA GLY A 291 -41.01 24.74 8.10
C GLY A 291 -41.29 24.03 6.75
N SER A 292 -40.96 22.74 6.67
CA SER A 292 -41.91 21.74 6.21
C SER A 292 -41.29 20.32 6.26
N HIS A 293 -42.02 19.39 6.84
CA HIS A 293 -41.66 17.94 6.87
C HIS A 293 -41.63 17.35 5.47
N ARG A 294 -40.45 17.15 4.93
CA ARG A 294 -40.20 16.18 3.84
C ARG A 294 -38.97 15.36 4.25
N ARG A 295 -39.18 14.02 4.34
CA ARG A 295 -38.07 13.05 4.45
C ARG A 295 -37.07 13.34 3.33
N PRO A 296 -35.77 13.53 3.59
CA PRO A 296 -34.79 13.60 2.53
C PRO A 296 -34.59 12.17 1.98
N ALA A 297 -34.81 12.03 0.67
CA ALA A 297 -34.28 10.90 -0.08
C ALA A 297 -32.75 10.96 0.05
N ALA A 298 -32.15 9.88 0.51
CA ALA A 298 -30.71 9.72 0.59
C ALA A 298 -30.09 9.77 -0.81
N HIS A 299 -29.78 10.97 -1.30
CA HIS A 299 -28.85 11.14 -2.41
C HIS A 299 -27.44 11.08 -1.81
N ALA A 300 -26.80 9.90 -1.95
CA ALA A 300 -25.40 9.74 -1.68
C ALA A 300 -24.62 10.77 -2.52
N HIS A 301 -24.02 11.75 -1.85
CA HIS A 301 -22.99 12.59 -2.45
C HIS A 301 -21.77 11.67 -2.69
N MET A 302 -21.64 11.16 -3.90
CA MET A 302 -20.38 10.59 -4.37
C MET A 302 -19.39 11.75 -4.44
N GLY A 303 -18.51 11.84 -3.46
CA GLY A 303 -17.36 12.73 -3.49
C GLY A 303 -16.53 12.45 -4.76
N GLN A 304 -15.78 13.44 -5.21
CA GLN A 304 -14.89 13.30 -6.37
C GLN A 304 -13.88 12.18 -6.10
N ILE A 305 -13.89 11.11 -6.91
CA ILE A 305 -12.95 10.00 -6.84
C ILE A 305 -11.86 10.25 -7.87
N ASP A 306 -10.61 10.38 -7.43
CA ASP A 306 -9.47 10.49 -8.32
C ASP A 306 -9.06 9.11 -8.85
N ILE A 307 -9.08 8.96 -10.19
CA ILE A 307 -8.65 7.74 -10.88
C ILE A 307 -7.29 7.99 -11.51
N ARG A 308 -6.29 7.23 -11.10
CA ARG A 308 -4.93 7.33 -11.60
C ARG A 308 -4.49 6.01 -12.22
N ALA A 309 -3.88 6.08 -13.40
CA ALA A 309 -3.25 4.93 -14.04
C ALA A 309 -1.76 5.20 -14.20
N ARG A 310 -0.92 4.27 -13.81
CA ARG A 310 0.52 4.32 -14.04
C ARG A 310 0.96 3.11 -14.85
N GLN A 311 1.61 3.38 -15.97
CA GLN A 311 2.26 2.38 -16.80
C GLN A 311 3.74 2.73 -16.92
N THR A 312 4.63 1.79 -16.66
CA THR A 312 6.03 1.95 -17.03
C THR A 312 6.25 1.36 -18.41
N SER A 313 6.73 2.18 -19.32
CA SER A 313 7.18 1.69 -20.61
C SER A 313 8.71 1.58 -20.58
N ASN A 314 9.23 0.37 -20.44
CA ASN A 314 10.52 0.02 -21.04
C ASN A 314 10.34 -0.40 -22.50
N ASP A 315 9.11 -0.40 -23.01
CA ASP A 315 8.77 -0.81 -24.35
C ASP A 315 8.45 0.42 -25.21
N LYS A 316 9.31 0.72 -26.16
CA LYS A 316 9.15 1.83 -27.12
C LYS A 316 8.12 1.54 -28.22
N THR A 317 7.24 0.52 -28.05
CA THR A 317 6.26 0.17 -29.07
C THR A 317 4.94 0.93 -28.90
N PRO A 318 4.42 1.59 -29.97
CA PRO A 318 3.20 2.38 -29.93
C PRO A 318 1.93 1.60 -29.56
N LEU A 319 1.94 0.26 -29.71
CA LEU A 319 0.80 -0.64 -29.46
C LEU A 319 0.43 -0.81 -27.99
N ALA A 320 1.38 -0.61 -27.07
CA ALA A 320 1.15 -0.77 -25.64
C ALA A 320 0.28 0.33 -25.04
N ARG A 321 0.49 1.55 -25.53
CA ARG A 321 -0.25 2.75 -25.10
C ARG A 321 -1.74 2.66 -25.44
N THR A 322 -2.04 2.09 -26.60
CA THR A 322 -3.41 2.00 -27.15
C THR A 322 -4.32 1.08 -26.32
N ARG A 323 -3.80 0.04 -25.69
CA ARG A 323 -4.64 -0.97 -25.01
C ARG A 323 -5.10 -0.54 -23.60
N VAL A 324 -4.26 0.13 -22.83
CA VAL A 324 -4.64 0.71 -21.53
C VAL A 324 -5.54 1.93 -21.75
N GLU A 325 -5.20 2.79 -22.71
CA GLU A 325 -6.03 3.92 -23.13
C GLU A 325 -7.36 3.45 -23.73
N GLN A 326 -7.41 2.37 -24.49
CA GLN A 326 -8.64 1.76 -25.00
C GLN A 326 -9.47 1.11 -23.89
N MET A 327 -8.88 0.43 -22.94
CA MET A 327 -9.61 -0.10 -21.77
C MET A 327 -10.16 1.02 -20.88
N MET A 328 -9.44 2.12 -20.71
CA MET A 328 -9.90 3.29 -19.97
C MET A 328 -10.90 4.12 -20.80
N SER A 329 -10.61 4.37 -22.08
CA SER A 329 -11.41 5.24 -22.96
C SER A 329 -12.71 4.58 -23.42
N ALA A 330 -12.71 3.32 -23.82
CA ALA A 330 -13.92 2.62 -24.27
C ALA A 330 -14.94 2.41 -23.12
N ARG A 331 -14.48 2.29 -21.88
CA ARG A 331 -15.34 2.13 -20.70
C ARG A 331 -15.71 3.46 -20.01
N LEU A 332 -14.88 4.49 -20.13
CA LEU A 332 -15.12 5.82 -19.59
C LEU A 332 -16.06 6.65 -20.50
N LEU A 333 -15.88 6.59 -21.82
CA LEU A 333 -16.71 7.32 -22.80
C LEU A 333 -18.18 6.83 -22.91
N MET A 334 -18.46 5.59 -22.57
CA MET A 334 -19.86 5.09 -22.59
C MET A 334 -20.75 5.66 -21.48
N ARG A 335 -20.21 6.29 -20.45
CA ARG A 335 -21.01 6.85 -19.34
C ARG A 335 -21.04 8.38 -19.26
N ILE A 336 -20.14 9.09 -19.94
CA ILE A 336 -20.15 10.57 -20.00
C ILE A 336 -21.29 11.08 -20.91
N ARG A 337 -21.82 10.24 -21.80
CA ARG A 337 -22.97 10.61 -22.66
C ARG A 337 -24.35 10.53 -21.99
N GLY A 338 -24.43 10.04 -20.75
CA GLY A 338 -25.71 9.84 -20.06
C GLY A 338 -25.87 10.61 -18.73
N ALA A 339 -24.91 11.43 -18.32
CA ALA A 339 -25.03 12.26 -17.12
C ALA A 339 -24.69 13.71 -17.43
N ILE A 340 -25.64 14.56 -17.20
CA ILE A 340 -25.64 16.01 -17.31
C ILE A 340 -24.47 16.61 -16.55
N ALA A 341 -23.73 17.49 -17.24
CA ALA A 341 -22.82 18.52 -16.79
C ALA A 341 -22.29 18.43 -15.34
N VAL A 342 -21.07 17.93 -15.20
CA VAL A 342 -20.24 18.12 -14.00
C VAL A 342 -18.89 18.70 -14.44
N PRO A 343 -18.32 19.69 -13.72
CA PRO A 343 -17.10 20.39 -14.14
C PRO A 343 -15.89 19.44 -14.17
N SER A 344 -15.01 19.70 -15.11
CA SER A 344 -13.84 18.96 -15.54
C SER A 344 -13.05 18.24 -14.45
N ALA A 345 -13.09 16.91 -14.46
CA ALA A 345 -12.07 16.09 -13.79
C ALA A 345 -10.76 16.16 -14.59
N SER A 346 -9.69 16.60 -13.94
CA SER A 346 -8.36 16.67 -14.52
C SER A 346 -7.75 15.27 -14.60
N THR A 347 -7.78 14.66 -15.79
CA THR A 347 -7.09 13.39 -16.03
C THR A 347 -5.62 13.69 -16.30
N LYS A 348 -4.74 13.49 -15.33
CA LYS A 348 -3.29 13.52 -15.56
C LYS A 348 -2.81 12.11 -15.90
N VAL A 349 -2.53 11.87 -17.17
CA VAL A 349 -1.72 10.74 -17.62
C VAL A 349 -0.27 11.18 -17.50
N LEU A 350 0.48 10.60 -16.60
CA LEU A 350 1.93 10.79 -16.51
C LEU A 350 2.61 9.70 -17.32
N SER A 351 3.29 10.10 -18.37
CA SER A 351 4.14 9.26 -19.23
C SER A 351 5.51 9.03 -18.59
#